data_c5957d48f9e9b080e847dabedd62cc34
#
_entry.id   c5957d48f9e9b080e847dabedd62cc34
#
_cell.length_a   1.000
_cell.length_b   1.000
_cell.length_c   1.000
_cell.angle_alpha   90.00
_cell.angle_beta   90.00
_cell.angle_gamma   90.00
#
_symmetry.space_group_name_H-M   'P 1'
#
loop_
_entity.id
_entity.type
_entity.pdbx_description
1 polymer ?
#
loop_
_entity_poly.entity_id
_entity_poly.type
_entity_poly.pdbx_seq_one_letter_code
_entity_poly.pdbx_strand_id
1 'polypeptide(L)'
;MKKKNNKNKKRNVIITTIVLLLITVGICFSFIPIFNNLNFGLDLQGGFEVLYKVESIDGSKMTKDKLTATYKTLSKRIDSLGVSEPEIILEGNDKIRVKLAGVKNPDQARNQLSTVATLSFRDTEDNLLMTSDVLKAGNAKVSQDASGNPAVSLSVKDKDKFYDVTNKLSKKQNNTMVIWLDYEEGKDSYSSESSTCGSEDSNCLSAATVSQGFASDVIIQGNFTDEEVDNLVDLINSGSLPSKLTEVSSQTVGASFGDATLSKTLIAGIVGVVLIIILLVLVYHFAGIVSSIAMILYTFLVFAVFWLIGGVLTLPGIAALVLGIGMAVDANVITFSRIKDELYKGKSLEHAFKEGTKSSLSAILDSNLTTLLVAIIMFVYGESSVKGFATVLIITVAVTMFTMVVITRLLLKLFVKTGYFDDKTNLFIRVKGEDIPDISKNEKVKVEPFKNIDFLKHTKKLVSLSLAIICLGLVFFGKDGLN
;
A
#
# COMPACT_ATOMS: atom_id res chain seq x y z
N MET A 1 0.87 -59.29 16.95
CA MET A 1 -0.07 -58.24 16.48
C MET A 1 0.37 -56.81 16.83
N LYS A 2 0.81 -56.45 18.06
CA LYS A 2 1.24 -55.08 18.45
C LYS A 2 2.33 -54.45 17.56
N LYS A 3 3.37 -55.23 17.15
CA LYS A 3 4.47 -54.73 16.31
C LYS A 3 4.01 -54.27 14.89
N LYS A 4 3.06 -54.99 14.27
CA LYS A 4 2.54 -54.72 12.93
C LYS A 4 1.66 -53.45 12.93
N ASN A 5 0.89 -53.23 14.02
CA ASN A 5 0.05 -52.07 14.20
C ASN A 5 0.90 -50.78 14.37
N ASN A 6 1.99 -50.84 15.13
CA ASN A 6 2.90 -49.72 15.35
C ASN A 6 3.65 -49.30 14.06
N LYS A 7 3.95 -50.25 13.17
CA LYS A 7 4.60 -49.97 11.85
C LYS A 7 3.65 -49.26 10.93
N ASN A 8 2.35 -49.57 10.92
CA ASN A 8 1.35 -48.89 10.13
C ASN A 8 1.08 -47.48 10.66
N LYS A 9 1.01 -47.25 11.98
CA LYS A 9 0.88 -45.94 12.60
C LYS A 9 2.03 -45.02 12.22
N LYS A 10 3.27 -45.49 12.32
CA LYS A 10 4.48 -44.74 11.90
C LYS A 10 4.45 -44.38 10.40
N ARG A 11 4.06 -45.34 9.54
CA ARG A 11 3.96 -45.14 8.09
C ARG A 11 2.94 -44.02 7.77
N ASN A 12 1.80 -44.04 8.41
CA ASN A 12 0.77 -43.01 8.19
C ASN A 12 1.25 -41.63 8.60
N VAL A 13 1.93 -41.48 9.74
CA VAL A 13 2.56 -40.19 10.13
C VAL A 13 3.56 -39.72 9.10
N ILE A 14 4.43 -40.59 8.63
CA ILE A 14 5.46 -40.25 7.62
C ILE A 14 4.79 -39.79 6.32
N ILE A 15 3.79 -40.52 5.82
CA ILE A 15 3.07 -40.16 4.59
C ILE A 15 2.38 -38.80 4.76
N THR A 16 1.66 -38.58 5.85
CA THR A 16 0.99 -37.30 6.12
C THR A 16 2.00 -36.14 6.20
N THR A 17 3.14 -36.38 6.85
CA THR A 17 4.20 -35.35 6.94
C THR A 17 4.81 -35.04 5.58
N ILE A 18 5.07 -36.06 4.73
CA ILE A 18 5.60 -35.86 3.38
C ILE A 18 4.61 -35.07 2.51
N VAL A 19 3.32 -35.44 2.54
CA VAL A 19 2.28 -34.71 1.79
C VAL A 19 2.19 -33.26 2.25
N LEU A 20 2.23 -33.02 3.55
CA LEU A 20 2.20 -31.68 4.12
C LEU A 20 3.43 -30.86 3.68
N LEU A 21 4.60 -31.46 3.66
CA LEU A 21 5.85 -30.81 3.23
C LEU A 21 5.82 -30.49 1.73
N LEU A 22 5.29 -31.39 0.90
CA LEU A 22 5.12 -31.14 -0.55
C LEU A 22 4.15 -29.96 -0.79
N ILE A 23 3.04 -29.89 -0.05
CA ILE A 23 2.10 -28.77 -0.12
C ILE A 23 2.81 -27.48 0.28
N THR A 24 3.61 -27.48 1.36
CA THR A 24 4.35 -26.30 1.82
C THR A 24 5.36 -25.81 0.76
N VAL A 25 6.08 -26.73 0.13
CA VAL A 25 7.01 -26.41 -0.96
C VAL A 25 6.25 -25.78 -2.15
N GLY A 26 5.10 -26.36 -2.53
CA GLY A 26 4.24 -25.80 -3.58
C GLY A 26 3.78 -24.38 -3.26
N ILE A 27 3.40 -24.10 -2.01
CA ILE A 27 3.02 -22.78 -1.53
C ILE A 27 4.20 -21.79 -1.65
N CYS A 28 5.41 -22.20 -1.22
CA CYS A 28 6.59 -21.35 -1.32
C CYS A 28 6.92 -20.97 -2.78
N PHE A 29 6.76 -21.89 -3.73
CA PHE A 29 6.95 -21.57 -5.15
C PHE A 29 5.87 -20.64 -5.70
N SER A 30 4.62 -20.78 -5.26
CA SER A 30 3.50 -19.93 -5.66
C SER A 30 3.57 -18.53 -5.02
N PHE A 31 4.37 -18.33 -3.99
CA PHE A 31 4.53 -17.04 -3.32
C PHE A 31 5.26 -16.01 -4.19
N ILE A 32 6.27 -16.43 -4.95
CA ILE A 32 7.10 -15.54 -5.78
C ILE A 32 6.27 -14.75 -6.80
N PRO A 33 5.44 -15.38 -7.66
CA PRO A 33 4.62 -14.62 -8.61
C PRO A 33 3.58 -13.72 -7.96
N ILE A 34 3.01 -14.10 -6.81
CA ILE A 34 2.08 -13.24 -6.08
C ILE A 34 2.79 -12.01 -5.55
N PHE A 35 3.97 -12.19 -4.91
CA PHE A 35 4.72 -11.09 -4.34
C PHE A 35 5.17 -10.07 -5.38
N ASN A 36 5.62 -10.53 -6.56
CA ASN A 36 6.07 -9.66 -7.65
C ASN A 36 4.94 -8.84 -8.30
N ASN A 37 3.68 -9.26 -8.11
CA ASN A 37 2.50 -8.57 -8.63
C ASN A 37 1.73 -7.82 -7.52
N LEU A 38 2.34 -7.58 -6.36
CA LEU A 38 1.76 -6.75 -5.31
C LEU A 38 2.01 -5.28 -5.59
N ASN A 39 1.00 -4.48 -5.30
CA ASN A 39 1.10 -3.03 -5.36
C ASN A 39 1.66 -2.49 -4.05
N PHE A 40 2.69 -1.67 -4.15
CA PHE A 40 3.32 -1.05 -2.99
C PHE A 40 3.00 0.44 -2.93
N GLY A 41 2.73 0.94 -1.73
CA GLY A 41 2.43 2.35 -1.51
C GLY A 41 3.66 3.26 -1.58
N LEU A 42 3.38 4.55 -1.51
CA LEU A 42 4.34 5.63 -1.55
C LEU A 42 5.53 5.43 -0.59
N ASP A 43 5.26 4.92 0.61
CA ASP A 43 6.27 4.71 1.65
C ASP A 43 7.33 3.65 1.28
N LEU A 44 7.02 2.77 0.31
CA LEU A 44 7.82 1.61 -0.08
C LEU A 44 8.41 1.69 -1.49
N GLN A 45 7.81 2.48 -2.38
CA GLN A 45 8.30 2.68 -3.76
C GLN A 45 8.78 4.11 -4.02
N GLY A 46 8.56 5.02 -3.07
CA GLY A 46 8.75 6.45 -3.31
C GLY A 46 7.64 7.04 -4.17
N GLY A 47 7.73 8.34 -4.43
CA GLY A 47 6.72 9.11 -5.16
C GLY A 47 6.24 10.32 -4.36
N PHE A 48 5.01 10.79 -4.59
CA PHE A 48 4.47 11.91 -3.85
C PHE A 48 2.97 11.79 -3.57
N GLU A 49 2.53 12.46 -2.50
CA GLU A 49 1.14 12.76 -2.18
C GLU A 49 0.97 14.27 -2.16
N VAL A 50 -0.06 14.78 -2.81
CA VAL A 50 -0.39 16.21 -2.82
C VAL A 50 -1.88 16.41 -2.64
N LEU A 51 -2.23 17.39 -1.81
CA LEU A 51 -3.60 17.88 -1.63
C LEU A 51 -3.74 19.22 -2.35
N TYR A 52 -4.50 19.23 -3.43
CA TYR A 52 -4.83 20.44 -4.14
C TYR A 52 -6.16 21.05 -3.64
N LYS A 53 -6.19 22.36 -3.44
CA LYS A 53 -7.40 23.15 -3.42
C LYS A 53 -7.76 23.51 -4.86
N VAL A 54 -9.01 23.29 -5.23
CA VAL A 54 -9.53 23.55 -6.60
C VAL A 54 -10.27 24.85 -6.59
N GLU A 55 -9.79 25.81 -7.36
CA GLU A 55 -10.35 27.15 -7.46
C GLU A 55 -10.83 27.41 -8.89
N SER A 56 -11.99 28.04 -9.03
CA SER A 56 -12.51 28.38 -10.35
C SER A 56 -11.70 29.51 -10.98
N ILE A 57 -11.29 29.38 -12.25
CA ILE A 57 -10.51 30.37 -12.99
C ILE A 57 -11.25 31.70 -13.09
N ASP A 58 -12.59 31.67 -13.19
CA ASP A 58 -13.46 32.84 -13.30
C ASP A 58 -13.85 33.46 -11.95
N GLY A 59 -13.26 33.04 -10.83
CA GLY A 59 -13.56 33.51 -9.49
C GLY A 59 -14.93 33.10 -8.97
N SER A 60 -15.72 32.33 -9.71
CA SER A 60 -17.02 31.83 -9.27
C SER A 60 -16.89 30.75 -8.21
N LYS A 61 -17.97 30.45 -7.48
CA LYS A 61 -17.96 29.35 -6.51
C LYS A 61 -17.70 28.00 -7.21
N MET A 62 -16.87 27.16 -6.58
CA MET A 62 -16.66 25.79 -7.02
C MET A 62 -17.97 25.00 -7.03
N THR A 63 -18.27 24.36 -8.16
CA THR A 63 -19.41 23.48 -8.31
C THR A 63 -18.95 22.03 -8.41
N LYS A 64 -19.83 21.09 -8.07
CA LYS A 64 -19.52 19.66 -8.19
C LYS A 64 -19.16 19.25 -9.63
N ASP A 65 -19.76 19.90 -10.62
CA ASP A 65 -19.47 19.63 -12.04
C ASP A 65 -18.08 20.10 -12.44
N LYS A 66 -17.66 21.31 -12.00
CA LYS A 66 -16.29 21.82 -12.20
C LYS A 66 -15.25 20.93 -11.50
N LEU A 67 -15.54 20.53 -10.26
CA LEU A 67 -14.65 19.62 -9.51
C LEU A 67 -14.53 18.26 -10.20
N THR A 68 -15.64 17.70 -10.71
CA THR A 68 -15.64 16.43 -11.44
C THR A 68 -14.92 16.57 -12.79
N ALA A 69 -15.06 17.68 -13.50
CA ALA A 69 -14.32 17.94 -14.73
C ALA A 69 -12.82 18.04 -14.47
N THR A 70 -12.41 18.74 -13.41
CA THR A 70 -11.00 18.83 -12.98
C THR A 70 -10.45 17.45 -12.62
N TYR A 71 -11.19 16.64 -11.88
CA TYR A 71 -10.83 15.26 -11.56
C TYR A 71 -10.59 14.43 -12.84
N LYS A 72 -11.47 14.52 -13.84
CA LYS A 72 -11.33 13.77 -15.10
C LYS A 72 -10.07 14.19 -15.89
N THR A 73 -9.75 15.47 -15.90
CA THR A 73 -8.53 15.98 -16.57
C THR A 73 -7.29 15.51 -15.81
N LEU A 74 -7.28 15.60 -14.48
CA LEU A 74 -6.20 15.07 -13.66
C LEU A 74 -5.99 13.56 -13.88
N SER A 75 -7.07 12.78 -13.93
CA SER A 75 -6.97 11.34 -14.21
C SER A 75 -6.29 11.06 -15.54
N LYS A 76 -6.63 11.79 -16.61
CA LYS A 76 -5.97 11.63 -17.91
C LYS A 76 -4.48 11.98 -17.87
N ARG A 77 -4.10 13.04 -17.14
CA ARG A 77 -2.69 13.43 -16.97
C ARG A 77 -1.91 12.38 -16.21
N ILE A 78 -2.50 11.80 -15.19
CA ILE A 78 -1.90 10.73 -14.40
C ILE A 78 -1.75 9.46 -15.23
N ASP A 79 -2.75 9.14 -16.06
CA ASP A 79 -2.68 8.00 -16.99
C ASP A 79 -1.52 8.17 -17.99
N SER A 80 -1.25 9.41 -18.48
CA SER A 80 -0.13 9.68 -19.39
C SER A 80 1.24 9.56 -18.71
N LEU A 81 1.33 9.76 -17.39
CA LEU A 81 2.56 9.54 -16.63
C LEU A 81 2.96 8.06 -16.52
N GLY A 82 2.10 7.13 -16.92
CA GLY A 82 2.36 5.69 -16.89
C GLY A 82 2.54 5.12 -15.48
N VAL A 83 2.00 5.79 -14.46
CA VAL A 83 2.11 5.38 -13.06
C VAL A 83 1.14 4.24 -12.77
N SER A 84 1.64 3.19 -12.12
CA SER A 84 0.80 2.08 -11.69
C SER A 84 -0.07 2.49 -10.48
N GLU A 85 -1.39 2.30 -10.61
CA GLU A 85 -2.38 2.50 -9.53
C GLU A 85 -2.34 3.86 -8.83
N PRO A 86 -2.61 4.96 -9.56
CA PRO A 86 -2.76 6.28 -8.96
C PRO A 86 -4.00 6.31 -8.06
N GLU A 87 -3.88 6.92 -6.88
CA GLU A 87 -5.02 7.17 -6.00
C GLU A 87 -5.42 8.64 -6.12
N ILE A 88 -6.64 8.91 -6.62
CA ILE A 88 -7.21 10.25 -6.73
C ILE A 88 -8.50 10.29 -5.92
N ILE A 89 -8.54 11.13 -4.88
CA ILE A 89 -9.65 11.23 -3.94
C ILE A 89 -10.21 12.65 -3.96
N LEU A 90 -11.53 12.77 -4.11
CA LEU A 90 -12.24 14.04 -3.90
C LEU A 90 -12.46 14.24 -2.40
N GLU A 91 -11.95 15.33 -1.83
CA GLU A 91 -12.11 15.69 -0.42
C GLU A 91 -12.95 16.95 -0.25
N GLY A 92 -14.08 16.81 0.44
CA GLY A 92 -15.03 17.91 0.61
C GLY A 92 -15.62 18.37 -0.72
N ASN A 93 -15.75 19.70 -0.87
CA ASN A 93 -16.39 20.30 -2.04
C ASN A 93 -15.42 21.00 -3.01
N ASP A 94 -14.16 21.13 -2.62
CA ASP A 94 -13.18 21.96 -3.31
C ASP A 94 -11.74 21.43 -3.26
N LYS A 95 -11.54 20.17 -2.88
CA LYS A 95 -10.19 19.60 -2.78
C LYS A 95 -10.06 18.27 -3.51
N ILE A 96 -8.87 18.04 -4.06
CA ILE A 96 -8.49 16.78 -4.69
C ILE A 96 -7.14 16.34 -4.11
N ARG A 97 -7.12 15.13 -3.55
CA ARG A 97 -5.90 14.47 -3.11
C ARG A 97 -5.42 13.54 -4.20
N VAL A 98 -4.15 13.64 -4.55
CA VAL A 98 -3.47 12.79 -5.52
C VAL A 98 -2.30 12.11 -4.85
N LYS A 99 -2.19 10.77 -5.00
CA LYS A 99 -1.06 9.99 -4.56
C LYS A 99 -0.53 9.17 -5.72
N LEU A 100 0.74 9.34 -6.01
CA LEU A 100 1.44 8.64 -7.08
C LEU A 100 2.67 7.95 -6.52
N ALA A 101 2.63 6.61 -6.48
CA ALA A 101 3.78 5.80 -6.09
C ALA A 101 4.62 5.44 -7.31
N GLY A 102 5.94 5.26 -7.12
CA GLY A 102 6.86 4.82 -8.18
C GLY A 102 7.20 5.87 -9.24
N VAL A 103 6.89 7.14 -9.01
CA VAL A 103 7.23 8.25 -9.91
C VAL A 103 8.74 8.52 -9.87
N LYS A 104 9.40 8.53 -11.02
CA LYS A 104 10.84 8.76 -11.11
C LYS A 104 11.24 10.20 -10.77
N ASN A 105 10.47 11.16 -11.26
CA ASN A 105 10.66 12.58 -11.01
C ASN A 105 9.40 13.22 -10.41
N PRO A 106 9.27 13.27 -9.07
CA PRO A 106 8.09 13.79 -8.39
C PRO A 106 7.78 15.26 -8.70
N ASP A 107 8.82 16.09 -8.85
CA ASP A 107 8.64 17.54 -9.07
C ASP A 107 8.10 17.81 -10.48
N GLN A 108 8.63 17.12 -11.48
CA GLN A 108 8.15 17.21 -12.86
C GLN A 108 6.69 16.73 -12.96
N ALA A 109 6.36 15.58 -12.38
CA ALA A 109 4.99 15.05 -12.37
C ALA A 109 4.02 16.02 -11.67
N ARG A 110 4.44 16.65 -10.57
CA ARG A 110 3.65 17.63 -9.82
C ARG A 110 3.39 18.87 -10.67
N ASN A 111 4.39 19.38 -11.37
CA ASN A 111 4.25 20.50 -12.30
C ASN A 111 3.28 20.16 -13.44
N GLN A 112 3.40 18.98 -14.06
CA GLN A 112 2.46 18.54 -15.11
C GLN A 112 1.02 18.45 -14.61
N LEU A 113 0.80 18.04 -13.35
CA LEU A 113 -0.54 17.94 -12.80
C LEU A 113 -1.17 19.30 -12.49
N SER A 114 -0.39 20.25 -11.97
CA SER A 114 -0.90 21.56 -11.49
C SER A 114 -1.01 22.61 -12.59
N THR A 115 -0.25 22.49 -13.66
CA THR A 115 -0.27 23.39 -14.82
C THR A 115 -1.66 23.44 -15.46
N VAL A 116 -2.23 24.61 -15.67
CA VAL A 116 -3.58 24.73 -16.28
C VAL A 116 -3.58 24.24 -17.72
N ALA A 117 -2.45 24.42 -18.43
CA ALA A 117 -2.21 24.02 -19.81
C ALA A 117 -3.16 24.70 -20.81
N THR A 118 -3.40 25.97 -20.61
CA THR A 118 -4.19 26.79 -21.52
C THR A 118 -3.30 27.41 -22.59
N LEU A 119 -3.38 26.90 -23.81
CA LEU A 119 -2.71 27.54 -24.93
C LEU A 119 -3.47 28.77 -25.40
N SER A 120 -2.76 29.87 -25.56
CA SER A 120 -3.27 31.08 -26.21
C SER A 120 -2.34 31.55 -27.29
N PHE A 121 -2.92 32.05 -28.38
CA PHE A 121 -2.20 32.68 -29.49
C PHE A 121 -2.42 34.19 -29.40
N ARG A 122 -1.34 34.95 -29.29
CA ARG A 122 -1.37 36.39 -29.08
C ARG A 122 -0.49 37.13 -30.14
N ASP A 123 -0.69 38.39 -30.30
CA ASP A 123 0.25 39.21 -31.06
C ASP A 123 1.39 39.76 -30.17
N THR A 124 2.30 40.52 -30.72
CA THR A 124 3.45 41.11 -30.00
C THR A 124 3.07 42.19 -28.99
N GLU A 125 1.83 42.64 -29.00
CA GLU A 125 1.24 43.58 -28.03
C GLU A 125 0.39 42.86 -26.98
N ASP A 126 0.55 41.53 -26.89
CA ASP A 126 -0.12 40.63 -25.97
C ASP A 126 -1.66 40.53 -26.14
N ASN A 127 -2.19 41.07 -27.28
CA ASN A 127 -3.61 40.93 -27.59
C ASN A 127 -3.98 39.48 -27.92
N LEU A 128 -5.04 38.95 -27.34
CA LEU A 128 -5.52 37.60 -27.62
C LEU A 128 -6.06 37.50 -29.05
N LEU A 129 -5.46 36.61 -29.85
CA LEU A 129 -5.90 36.30 -31.23
C LEU A 129 -6.83 35.08 -31.23
N MET A 130 -6.43 34.01 -30.56
CA MET A 130 -7.15 32.72 -30.48
C MET A 130 -6.79 32.00 -29.18
N THR A 131 -7.64 31.05 -28.80
CA THR A 131 -7.39 30.10 -27.69
C THR A 131 -7.25 28.68 -28.24
N SER A 132 -6.97 27.72 -27.39
CA SER A 132 -6.81 26.30 -27.75
C SER A 132 -8.05 25.65 -28.36
N ASP A 133 -9.22 26.33 -28.36
CA ASP A 133 -10.46 25.87 -29.00
C ASP A 133 -10.36 25.68 -30.51
N VAL A 134 -9.42 26.35 -31.18
CA VAL A 134 -9.14 26.19 -32.61
C VAL A 134 -8.35 24.92 -32.94
N LEU A 135 -7.83 24.24 -31.95
CA LEU A 135 -7.03 23.03 -32.09
C LEU A 135 -7.87 21.76 -31.92
N LYS A 136 -7.40 20.66 -32.50
CA LYS A 136 -7.97 19.32 -32.26
C LYS A 136 -7.45 18.78 -30.91
N ALA A 137 -8.34 18.59 -29.96
CA ALA A 137 -7.99 18.00 -28.68
C ALA A 137 -7.38 16.59 -28.86
N GLY A 138 -6.30 16.32 -28.13
CA GLY A 138 -5.63 15.01 -28.15
C GLY A 138 -4.85 14.71 -29.43
N ASN A 139 -4.47 15.70 -30.21
CA ASN A 139 -3.74 15.53 -31.48
C ASN A 139 -2.41 16.28 -31.55
N ALA A 140 -1.85 16.71 -30.42
CA ALA A 140 -0.46 17.16 -30.36
C ALA A 140 0.47 15.97 -30.60
N LYS A 141 1.57 16.17 -31.34
CA LYS A 141 2.54 15.11 -31.67
C LYS A 141 3.96 15.66 -31.60
N VAL A 142 4.88 14.80 -31.18
CA VAL A 142 6.31 15.05 -31.34
C VAL A 142 6.63 15.23 -32.81
N SER A 143 7.39 16.25 -33.12
CA SER A 143 7.82 16.64 -34.48
C SER A 143 9.24 17.18 -34.47
N GLN A 144 9.72 17.64 -35.60
CA GLN A 144 10.98 18.36 -35.73
C GLN A 144 10.77 19.66 -36.52
N ASP A 145 11.56 20.68 -36.20
CA ASP A 145 11.59 21.90 -36.99
C ASP A 145 12.36 21.69 -38.29
N ALA A 146 12.45 22.73 -39.12
CA ALA A 146 13.18 22.69 -40.39
C ALA A 146 14.69 22.43 -40.23
N SER A 147 15.24 22.62 -39.05
CA SER A 147 16.65 22.38 -38.70
C SER A 147 16.88 21.03 -38.05
N GLY A 148 15.82 20.24 -37.80
CA GLY A 148 15.88 18.93 -37.15
C GLY A 148 15.83 18.98 -35.63
N ASN A 149 15.57 20.14 -35.02
CA ASN A 149 15.43 20.25 -33.56
C ASN A 149 14.06 19.75 -33.11
N PRO A 150 13.94 19.24 -31.84
CA PRO A 150 12.68 18.81 -31.29
C PRO A 150 11.60 19.91 -31.29
N ALA A 151 10.38 19.56 -31.69
CA ALA A 151 9.26 20.50 -31.84
C ALA A 151 7.91 19.80 -31.56
N VAL A 152 6.86 20.58 -31.33
CA VAL A 152 5.50 20.04 -31.16
C VAL A 152 4.61 20.41 -32.34
N SER A 153 3.99 19.44 -32.99
CA SER A 153 2.99 19.65 -34.04
C SER A 153 1.59 19.65 -33.44
N LEU A 154 0.81 20.68 -33.75
CA LEU A 154 -0.57 20.89 -33.35
C LEU A 154 -1.51 20.82 -34.53
N SER A 155 -2.53 19.97 -34.51
CA SER A 155 -3.51 19.90 -35.58
C SER A 155 -4.62 20.92 -35.38
N VAL A 156 -4.92 21.69 -36.42
CA VAL A 156 -5.96 22.71 -36.42
C VAL A 156 -7.33 22.06 -36.72
N LYS A 157 -8.33 22.35 -35.86
CA LYS A 157 -9.73 21.95 -36.03
C LYS A 157 -10.51 22.93 -36.87
N ASP A 158 -10.46 24.21 -36.49
CA ASP A 158 -11.17 25.30 -37.15
C ASP A 158 -10.21 26.01 -38.12
N LYS A 159 -10.08 25.43 -39.32
CA LYS A 159 -9.19 25.91 -40.36
C LYS A 159 -9.57 27.28 -40.90
N ASP A 160 -10.84 27.59 -40.98
CA ASP A 160 -11.34 28.85 -41.50
C ASP A 160 -11.05 29.99 -40.52
N LYS A 161 -11.34 29.81 -39.25
CA LYS A 161 -10.99 30.77 -38.18
C LYS A 161 -9.48 31.01 -38.11
N PHE A 162 -8.71 29.90 -38.20
CA PHE A 162 -7.23 29.99 -38.17
C PHE A 162 -6.68 30.73 -39.36
N TYR A 163 -7.23 30.47 -40.56
CA TYR A 163 -6.86 31.23 -41.78
C TYR A 163 -7.19 32.70 -41.68
N ASP A 164 -8.41 33.04 -41.24
CA ASP A 164 -8.84 34.43 -41.11
C ASP A 164 -7.96 35.23 -40.17
N VAL A 165 -7.61 34.64 -39.01
CA VAL A 165 -6.77 35.31 -38.02
C VAL A 165 -5.34 35.44 -38.52
N THR A 166 -4.75 34.42 -39.10
CA THR A 166 -3.39 34.45 -39.65
C THR A 166 -3.28 35.42 -40.87
N ASN A 167 -4.31 35.45 -41.74
CA ASN A 167 -4.39 36.38 -42.84
C ASN A 167 -4.55 37.86 -42.41
N LYS A 168 -5.28 38.11 -41.30
CA LYS A 168 -5.33 39.48 -40.71
C LYS A 168 -4.02 39.86 -40.09
N LEU A 169 -3.36 38.95 -39.37
CA LEU A 169 -2.09 39.18 -38.72
C LEU A 169 -0.97 39.44 -39.76
N SER A 170 -0.91 38.69 -40.86
CA SER A 170 0.07 38.84 -41.91
C SER A 170 0.11 40.24 -42.56
N LYS A 171 -0.98 41.00 -42.44
CA LYS A 171 -1.11 42.37 -42.97
C LYS A 171 -0.71 43.45 -41.99
N LYS A 172 -0.43 43.08 -40.72
CA LYS A 172 0.08 44.03 -39.71
C LYS A 172 1.56 44.27 -39.88
N GLN A 173 2.05 45.42 -39.41
CA GLN A 173 3.47 45.76 -39.43
C GLN A 173 4.27 44.78 -38.55
N ASN A 174 3.72 44.42 -37.39
CA ASN A 174 4.22 43.36 -36.50
C ASN A 174 3.37 42.11 -36.72
N ASN A 175 3.78 41.29 -37.65
CA ASN A 175 3.05 40.07 -38.06
C ASN A 175 3.53 38.79 -37.36
N THR A 176 4.03 38.93 -36.12
CA THR A 176 4.46 37.80 -35.30
C THR A 176 3.31 37.26 -34.46
N MET A 177 3.08 35.98 -34.52
CA MET A 177 2.15 35.25 -33.63
C MET A 177 2.97 34.57 -32.52
N VAL A 178 2.58 34.83 -31.27
CA VAL A 178 3.20 34.32 -30.07
C VAL A 178 2.31 33.27 -29.47
N ILE A 179 2.85 32.11 -29.15
CA ILE A 179 2.15 31.01 -28.54
C ILE A 179 2.53 30.93 -27.07
N TRP A 180 1.56 31.07 -26.20
CA TRP A 180 1.74 31.07 -24.76
C TRP A 180 1.07 29.85 -24.11
N LEU A 181 1.72 29.31 -23.07
CA LEU A 181 1.16 28.35 -22.14
C LEU A 181 0.84 29.08 -20.83
N ASP A 182 -0.42 29.02 -20.38
CA ASP A 182 -0.88 29.61 -19.10
C ASP A 182 -0.54 31.11 -18.94
N TYR A 183 -0.71 31.89 -20.02
CA TYR A 183 -0.48 33.34 -19.99
C TYR A 183 -1.24 34.03 -18.85
N GLU A 184 -0.54 34.76 -17.99
CA GLU A 184 -1.06 35.57 -16.90
C GLU A 184 -1.05 37.07 -17.27
N GLU A 185 -2.23 37.67 -17.43
CA GLU A 185 -2.34 39.10 -17.76
C GLU A 185 -1.73 39.97 -16.64
N GLY A 186 -0.89 40.93 -17.05
CA GLY A 186 -0.15 41.83 -16.14
C GLY A 186 1.15 41.24 -15.55
N LYS A 187 1.44 39.97 -15.80
CA LYS A 187 2.70 39.33 -15.41
C LYS A 187 3.54 38.98 -16.64
N ASP A 188 2.95 38.26 -17.59
CA ASP A 188 3.61 37.82 -18.80
C ASP A 188 3.48 38.89 -19.92
N SER A 189 4.53 39.14 -20.67
CA SER A 189 4.51 40.03 -21.82
C SER A 189 5.61 39.67 -22.83
N TYR A 190 5.25 39.63 -24.11
CA TYR A 190 6.24 39.35 -25.16
C TYR A 190 7.35 40.39 -25.21
N SER A 191 7.06 41.67 -24.85
CA SER A 191 8.09 42.70 -24.82
C SER A 191 9.21 42.44 -23.81
N SER A 192 8.89 41.76 -22.68
CA SER A 192 9.87 41.39 -21.65
C SER A 192 10.50 40.03 -21.87
N GLU A 193 9.76 39.09 -22.48
CA GLU A 193 10.16 37.68 -22.60
C GLU A 193 10.62 37.29 -24.04
N SER A 194 10.70 38.21 -24.97
CA SER A 194 11.07 37.89 -26.35
C SER A 194 12.42 37.18 -26.49
N SER A 195 13.38 37.45 -25.59
CA SER A 195 14.70 36.80 -25.57
C SER A 195 14.70 35.41 -24.94
N THR A 196 13.73 35.09 -24.10
CA THR A 196 13.58 33.80 -23.39
C THR A 196 12.45 32.96 -23.96
N CYS A 197 11.73 33.46 -24.95
CA CYS A 197 10.65 32.72 -25.61
C CYS A 197 11.17 31.43 -26.24
N GLY A 198 10.52 30.29 -25.93
CA GLY A 198 10.98 28.97 -26.35
C GLY A 198 12.03 28.34 -25.43
N SER A 199 12.22 28.88 -24.20
CA SER A 199 13.05 28.28 -23.15
C SER A 199 12.19 27.82 -21.96
N GLU A 200 12.77 26.97 -21.13
CA GLU A 200 12.10 26.36 -19.95
C GLU A 200 11.63 27.40 -18.91
N ASP A 201 12.28 28.57 -18.85
CA ASP A 201 12.01 29.63 -17.88
C ASP A 201 10.89 30.60 -18.31
N SER A 202 10.24 30.38 -19.48
CA SER A 202 9.22 31.28 -20.02
C SER A 202 7.92 30.57 -20.37
N ASN A 203 6.78 31.19 -20.04
CA ASN A 203 5.48 30.78 -20.53
C ASN A 203 5.28 31.00 -22.03
N CYS A 204 6.17 31.77 -22.68
CA CYS A 204 6.22 31.94 -24.12
C CYS A 204 6.84 30.72 -24.80
N LEU A 205 6.02 29.87 -25.43
CA LEU A 205 6.48 28.63 -26.07
C LEU A 205 7.15 28.89 -27.44
N SER A 206 6.62 29.83 -28.20
CA SER A 206 7.13 30.09 -29.55
C SER A 206 6.66 31.45 -30.07
N ALA A 207 7.48 32.09 -30.88
CA ALA A 207 7.13 33.29 -31.62
C ALA A 207 7.48 33.13 -33.08
N ALA A 208 6.49 33.15 -33.96
CA ALA A 208 6.67 32.90 -35.40
C ALA A 208 6.08 34.03 -36.25
N THR A 209 6.85 34.49 -37.26
CA THR A 209 6.39 35.48 -38.24
C THR A 209 5.36 34.83 -39.18
N VAL A 210 4.22 35.46 -39.34
CA VAL A 210 3.10 35.03 -40.20
C VAL A 210 3.15 35.85 -41.51
N SER A 211 3.67 35.26 -42.58
CA SER A 211 3.82 35.94 -43.87
C SER A 211 2.56 35.92 -44.72
N GLN A 212 1.64 34.98 -44.48
CA GLN A 212 0.38 34.81 -45.22
C GLN A 212 -0.65 34.09 -44.37
N GLY A 213 -1.93 34.12 -44.75
CA GLY A 213 -2.96 33.27 -44.14
C GLY A 213 -2.67 31.81 -44.47
N PHE A 214 -2.82 30.92 -43.46
CA PHE A 214 -2.69 29.49 -43.65
C PHE A 214 -3.69 28.71 -42.78
N ALA A 215 -4.07 27.53 -43.28
CA ALA A 215 -5.05 26.65 -42.65
C ALA A 215 -4.45 25.27 -42.39
N SER A 216 -3.14 25.22 -42.16
CA SER A 216 -2.38 23.99 -41.89
C SER A 216 -2.13 23.78 -40.42
N ASP A 217 -1.60 22.64 -40.09
CA ASP A 217 -1.15 22.33 -38.74
C ASP A 217 0.00 23.26 -38.33
N VAL A 218 0.06 23.55 -37.03
CA VAL A 218 1.05 24.50 -36.43
C VAL A 218 2.19 23.71 -35.81
N ILE A 219 3.40 24.20 -35.94
CA ILE A 219 4.58 23.66 -35.26
C ILE A 219 5.04 24.69 -34.23
N ILE A 220 5.07 24.25 -32.96
CA ILE A 220 5.70 25.00 -31.87
C ILE A 220 7.19 24.71 -31.93
N GLN A 221 7.99 25.73 -32.21
CA GLN A 221 9.44 25.67 -32.29
C GLN A 221 10.06 26.45 -31.14
N GLY A 222 11.08 25.90 -30.52
CA GLY A 222 11.81 26.50 -29.42
C GLY A 222 13.14 25.77 -29.18
N ASN A 223 13.82 26.13 -28.12
CA ASN A 223 15.04 25.44 -27.71
C ASN A 223 14.71 24.30 -26.75
N PHE A 224 13.90 23.34 -27.25
CA PHE A 224 13.40 22.21 -26.45
C PHE A 224 14.33 21.01 -26.53
N THR A 225 14.42 20.28 -25.42
CA THR A 225 14.93 18.92 -25.39
C THR A 225 13.84 17.92 -25.81
N ASP A 226 14.21 16.67 -26.14
CA ASP A 226 13.26 15.62 -26.48
C ASP A 226 12.26 15.37 -25.31
N GLU A 227 12.75 15.40 -24.04
CA GLU A 227 11.91 15.20 -22.85
C GLU A 227 10.90 16.32 -22.65
N GLU A 228 11.29 17.58 -22.91
CA GLU A 228 10.37 18.73 -22.81
C GLU A 228 9.28 18.67 -23.87
N VAL A 229 9.61 18.25 -25.09
CA VAL A 229 8.64 18.05 -26.17
C VAL A 229 7.64 16.96 -25.82
N ASP A 230 8.09 15.82 -25.29
CA ASP A 230 7.23 14.73 -24.84
C ASP A 230 6.26 15.21 -23.75
N ASN A 231 6.78 15.92 -22.74
CA ASN A 231 5.99 16.48 -21.64
C ASN A 231 4.94 17.50 -22.14
N LEU A 232 5.32 18.38 -23.08
CA LEU A 232 4.43 19.38 -23.64
C LEU A 232 3.33 18.75 -24.50
N VAL A 233 3.66 17.70 -25.26
CA VAL A 233 2.69 16.91 -26.03
C VAL A 233 1.67 16.26 -25.10
N ASP A 234 2.12 15.62 -24.03
CA ASP A 234 1.25 14.97 -23.05
C ASP A 234 0.36 15.97 -22.33
N LEU A 235 0.91 17.12 -21.95
CA LEU A 235 0.17 18.19 -21.29
C LEU A 235 -0.94 18.75 -22.20
N ILE A 236 -0.64 19.04 -23.45
CA ILE A 236 -1.61 19.54 -24.43
C ILE A 236 -2.66 18.50 -24.75
N ASN A 237 -2.28 17.23 -24.91
CA ASN A 237 -3.21 16.13 -25.23
C ASN A 237 -4.14 15.79 -24.07
N SER A 238 -3.68 15.90 -22.82
CA SER A 238 -4.49 15.71 -21.62
C SER A 238 -5.56 16.81 -21.43
N GLY A 239 -5.34 17.96 -22.07
CA GLY A 239 -6.24 19.12 -22.08
C GLY A 239 -6.05 20.09 -20.93
N SER A 240 -6.60 21.30 -21.09
CA SER A 240 -6.56 22.33 -20.06
C SER A 240 -7.40 21.96 -18.84
N LEU A 241 -6.91 22.32 -17.66
CA LEU A 241 -7.69 22.21 -16.43
C LEU A 241 -8.81 23.27 -16.42
N PRO A 242 -10.05 22.89 -16.12
CA PRO A 242 -11.16 23.84 -16.01
C PRO A 242 -11.11 24.67 -14.71
N SER A 243 -10.11 24.44 -13.87
CA SER A 243 -9.95 25.04 -12.55
C SER A 243 -8.46 25.18 -12.23
N LYS A 244 -8.11 26.20 -11.46
CA LYS A 244 -6.76 26.39 -10.91
C LYS A 244 -6.56 25.43 -9.72
N LEU A 245 -5.40 24.81 -9.67
CA LEU A 245 -5.00 23.95 -8.55
C LEU A 245 -3.97 24.68 -7.69
N THR A 246 -4.29 24.85 -6.41
CA THR A 246 -3.36 25.41 -5.43
C THR A 246 -2.95 24.33 -4.45
N GLU A 247 -1.67 24.08 -4.33
CA GLU A 247 -1.13 23.07 -3.41
C GLU A 247 -1.31 23.53 -1.96
N VAL A 248 -2.03 22.72 -1.17
CA VAL A 248 -2.30 22.98 0.26
C VAL A 248 -1.30 22.23 1.13
N SER A 249 -0.98 21.02 0.73
CA SER A 249 -0.05 20.13 1.45
C SER A 249 0.56 19.16 0.47
N SER A 250 1.85 18.88 0.61
CA SER A 250 2.52 17.82 -0.14
C SER A 250 3.51 17.06 0.70
N GLN A 251 3.69 15.80 0.35
CA GLN A 251 4.68 14.91 0.91
C GLN A 251 5.35 14.14 -0.23
N THR A 252 6.65 14.24 -0.31
CA THR A 252 7.46 13.51 -1.30
C THR A 252 8.34 12.49 -0.59
N VAL A 253 8.37 11.27 -1.10
CA VAL A 253 9.26 10.19 -0.64
C VAL A 253 10.16 9.80 -1.79
N GLY A 254 11.47 9.95 -1.61
CA GLY A 254 12.44 9.57 -2.63
C GLY A 254 12.42 8.06 -2.90
N ALA A 255 12.53 7.64 -4.16
CA ALA A 255 12.52 6.24 -4.57
C ALA A 255 13.61 5.41 -3.86
N SER A 256 14.81 5.94 -3.72
CA SER A 256 15.92 5.28 -3.02
C SER A 256 15.63 5.02 -1.53
N PHE A 257 14.84 5.89 -0.90
CA PHE A 257 14.39 5.71 0.49
C PHE A 257 13.33 4.62 0.59
N GLY A 258 12.39 4.58 -0.34
CA GLY A 258 11.34 3.55 -0.42
C GLY A 258 11.94 2.15 -0.58
N ASP A 259 12.82 1.96 -1.56
CA ASP A 259 13.50 0.68 -1.83
C ASP A 259 14.33 0.18 -0.63
N ALA A 260 15.07 1.08 0.03
CA ALA A 260 15.84 0.74 1.21
C ALA A 260 14.92 0.34 2.39
N THR A 261 13.79 1.01 2.54
CA THR A 261 12.79 0.72 3.58
C THR A 261 12.13 -0.62 3.33
N LEU A 262 11.71 -0.91 2.08
CA LEU A 262 11.13 -2.20 1.70
C LEU A 262 12.10 -3.36 2.01
N SER A 263 13.35 -3.26 1.55
CA SER A 263 14.35 -4.31 1.77
C SER A 263 14.62 -4.57 3.26
N LYS A 264 14.81 -3.52 4.06
CA LYS A 264 15.03 -3.64 5.51
C LYS A 264 13.82 -4.25 6.22
N THR A 265 12.61 -3.85 5.83
CA THR A 265 11.36 -4.34 6.43
C THR A 265 11.12 -5.81 6.10
N LEU A 266 11.41 -6.23 4.86
CA LEU A 266 11.32 -7.64 4.46
C LEU A 266 12.31 -8.52 5.24
N ILE A 267 13.57 -8.08 5.38
CA ILE A 267 14.57 -8.81 6.16
C ILE A 267 14.11 -8.93 7.62
N ALA A 268 13.64 -7.84 8.23
CA ALA A 268 13.15 -7.86 9.61
C ALA A 268 11.94 -8.80 9.78
N GLY A 269 11.01 -8.80 8.81
CA GLY A 269 9.87 -9.72 8.77
C GLY A 269 10.29 -11.18 8.70
N ILE A 270 11.22 -11.53 7.81
CA ILE A 270 11.76 -12.90 7.67
C ILE A 270 12.45 -13.34 8.97
N VAL A 271 13.30 -12.50 9.55
CA VAL A 271 13.96 -12.77 10.82
C VAL A 271 12.94 -13.03 11.92
N GLY A 272 11.89 -12.19 12.02
CA GLY A 272 10.81 -12.37 12.99
C GLY A 272 10.09 -13.70 12.82
N VAL A 273 9.70 -14.07 11.60
CA VAL A 273 9.06 -15.36 11.28
C VAL A 273 9.95 -16.55 11.65
N VAL A 274 11.25 -16.50 11.32
CA VAL A 274 12.20 -17.57 11.67
C VAL A 274 12.33 -17.72 13.18
N LEU A 275 12.43 -16.62 13.93
CA LEU A 275 12.50 -16.67 15.39
C LEU A 275 11.22 -17.29 16.00
N ILE A 276 10.05 -16.95 15.48
CA ILE A 276 8.77 -17.52 15.91
C ILE A 276 8.73 -19.04 15.61
N ILE A 277 9.17 -19.47 14.42
CA ILE A 277 9.23 -20.90 14.07
C ILE A 277 10.15 -21.64 15.06
N ILE A 278 11.32 -21.12 15.32
CA ILE A 278 12.27 -21.71 16.28
C ILE A 278 11.61 -21.84 17.66
N LEU A 279 10.97 -20.79 18.15
CA LEU A 279 10.28 -20.77 19.42
C LEU A 279 9.17 -21.83 19.49
N LEU A 280 8.31 -21.90 18.46
CA LEU A 280 7.22 -22.89 18.41
C LEU A 280 7.76 -24.32 18.42
N VAL A 281 8.79 -24.60 17.66
CA VAL A 281 9.40 -25.94 17.61
C VAL A 281 10.06 -26.29 18.95
N LEU A 282 10.78 -25.38 19.58
CA LEU A 282 11.44 -25.61 20.86
C LEU A 282 10.44 -25.80 22.02
N VAL A 283 9.33 -25.06 22.01
CA VAL A 283 8.33 -25.09 23.13
C VAL A 283 7.27 -26.17 22.95
N TYR A 284 6.87 -26.46 21.69
CA TYR A 284 5.75 -27.36 21.41
C TYR A 284 6.13 -28.57 20.54
N HIS A 285 7.41 -28.77 20.23
CA HIS A 285 7.95 -29.91 19.47
C HIS A 285 7.16 -30.16 18.17
N PHE A 286 6.59 -31.36 17.98
CA PHE A 286 5.88 -31.73 16.76
C PHE A 286 4.64 -30.87 16.50
N ALA A 287 3.87 -30.54 17.52
CA ALA A 287 2.75 -29.61 17.37
C ALA A 287 3.20 -28.21 16.92
N GLY A 288 4.38 -27.76 17.36
CA GLY A 288 5.04 -26.54 16.90
C GLY A 288 5.44 -26.61 15.42
N ILE A 289 5.94 -27.75 14.90
CA ILE A 289 6.23 -27.94 13.48
C ILE A 289 4.95 -27.79 12.64
N VAL A 290 3.86 -28.45 13.04
CA VAL A 290 2.58 -28.36 12.33
C VAL A 290 2.05 -26.94 12.33
N SER A 291 2.17 -26.23 13.45
CA SER A 291 1.79 -24.83 13.59
C SER A 291 2.65 -23.91 12.72
N SER A 292 3.95 -24.18 12.59
CA SER A 292 4.86 -23.41 11.72
C SER A 292 4.49 -23.56 10.24
N ILE A 293 4.11 -24.76 9.82
CA ILE A 293 3.61 -25.01 8.46
C ILE A 293 2.30 -24.23 8.21
N ALA A 294 1.37 -24.27 9.19
CA ALA A 294 0.15 -23.51 9.09
C ALA A 294 0.39 -21.99 9.07
N MET A 295 1.45 -21.49 9.72
CA MET A 295 1.85 -20.09 9.68
C MET A 295 2.42 -19.70 8.30
N ILE A 296 3.17 -20.58 7.62
CA ILE A 296 3.60 -20.34 6.24
C ILE A 296 2.38 -20.26 5.31
N LEU A 297 1.43 -21.17 5.45
CA LEU A 297 0.17 -21.13 4.71
C LEU A 297 -0.64 -19.85 5.02
N TYR A 298 -0.69 -19.44 6.27
CA TYR A 298 -1.33 -18.20 6.71
C TYR A 298 -0.72 -16.99 5.99
N THR A 299 0.61 -16.86 6.01
CA THR A 299 1.31 -15.77 5.36
C THR A 299 1.01 -15.75 3.85
N PHE A 300 1.06 -16.91 3.20
CA PHE A 300 0.69 -17.05 1.79
C PHE A 300 -0.74 -16.58 1.52
N LEU A 301 -1.71 -17.03 2.32
CA LEU A 301 -3.12 -16.67 2.14
C LEU A 301 -3.38 -15.17 2.35
N VAL A 302 -2.70 -14.54 3.32
CA VAL A 302 -2.81 -13.09 3.52
C VAL A 302 -2.36 -12.34 2.27
N PHE A 303 -1.19 -12.68 1.72
CA PHE A 303 -0.70 -12.05 0.48
C PHE A 303 -1.58 -12.38 -0.73
N ALA A 304 -2.08 -13.62 -0.84
CA ALA A 304 -2.97 -14.02 -1.93
C ALA A 304 -4.31 -13.25 -1.90
N VAL A 305 -4.93 -13.10 -0.72
CA VAL A 305 -6.15 -12.32 -0.56
C VAL A 305 -5.88 -10.85 -0.88
N PHE A 306 -4.74 -10.32 -0.41
CA PHE A 306 -4.36 -8.93 -0.64
C PHE A 306 -4.15 -8.63 -2.13
N TRP A 307 -3.48 -9.54 -2.85
CA TRP A 307 -3.32 -9.48 -4.30
C TRP A 307 -4.66 -9.57 -5.04
N LEU A 308 -5.56 -10.48 -4.62
CA LEU A 308 -6.87 -10.66 -5.25
C LEU A 308 -7.77 -9.43 -5.16
N ILE A 309 -7.67 -8.65 -4.08
CA ILE A 309 -8.46 -7.41 -3.91
C ILE A 309 -7.78 -6.18 -4.54
N GLY A 310 -6.59 -6.33 -5.17
CA GLY A 310 -5.82 -5.22 -5.71
C GLY A 310 -5.37 -4.22 -4.63
N GLY A 311 -5.06 -4.70 -3.43
CA GLY A 311 -4.69 -3.84 -2.30
C GLY A 311 -3.30 -3.22 -2.45
N VAL A 312 -3.12 -1.97 -2.00
CA VAL A 312 -1.82 -1.27 -1.96
C VAL A 312 -1.16 -1.47 -0.60
N LEU A 313 0.00 -2.13 -0.57
CA LEU A 313 0.75 -2.44 0.64
C LEU A 313 1.61 -1.24 1.06
N THR A 314 1.26 -0.62 2.18
CA THR A 314 1.98 0.51 2.79
C THR A 314 2.87 0.07 3.95
N LEU A 315 3.76 0.93 4.43
CA LEU A 315 4.59 0.65 5.60
C LEU A 315 3.75 0.32 6.86
N PRO A 316 2.69 1.09 7.22
CA PRO A 316 1.75 0.69 8.26
C PRO A 316 1.03 -0.63 7.96
N GLY A 317 0.73 -0.93 6.69
CA GLY A 317 0.16 -2.22 6.28
C GLY A 317 1.08 -3.40 6.59
N ILE A 318 2.40 -3.26 6.35
CA ILE A 318 3.38 -4.29 6.74
C ILE A 318 3.44 -4.44 8.27
N ALA A 319 3.36 -3.35 9.03
CA ALA A 319 3.29 -3.43 10.49
C ALA A 319 2.04 -4.21 10.95
N ALA A 320 0.87 -3.99 10.34
CA ALA A 320 -0.34 -4.77 10.59
C ALA A 320 -0.17 -6.25 10.24
N LEU A 321 0.56 -6.57 9.15
CA LEU A 321 0.86 -7.94 8.75
C LEU A 321 1.73 -8.65 9.81
N VAL A 322 2.79 -8.00 10.29
CA VAL A 322 3.66 -8.53 11.36
C VAL A 322 2.87 -8.73 12.67
N LEU A 323 2.01 -7.77 13.02
CA LEU A 323 1.08 -7.91 14.15
C LEU A 323 0.15 -9.11 13.95
N GLY A 324 -0.40 -9.29 12.75
CA GLY A 324 -1.26 -10.41 12.38
C GLY A 324 -0.58 -11.77 12.52
N ILE A 325 0.70 -11.89 12.15
CA ILE A 325 1.51 -13.11 12.37
C ILE A 325 1.61 -13.42 13.87
N GLY A 326 1.85 -12.40 14.71
CA GLY A 326 1.87 -12.57 16.16
C GLY A 326 0.54 -13.10 16.71
N MET A 327 -0.58 -12.51 16.32
CA MET A 327 -1.93 -12.94 16.71
C MET A 327 -2.27 -14.36 16.22
N ALA A 328 -1.81 -14.73 15.03
CA ALA A 328 -2.00 -16.08 14.51
C ALA A 328 -1.27 -17.13 15.35
N VAL A 329 -0.05 -16.82 15.78
CA VAL A 329 0.72 -17.70 16.67
C VAL A 329 0.05 -17.82 18.05
N ASP A 330 -0.46 -16.72 18.61
CA ASP A 330 -1.13 -16.71 19.91
C ASP A 330 -2.33 -17.66 19.96
N ALA A 331 -3.12 -17.72 18.91
CA ALA A 331 -4.23 -18.69 18.80
C ALA A 331 -3.76 -20.16 18.96
N ASN A 332 -2.61 -20.51 18.39
CA ASN A 332 -2.01 -21.84 18.55
C ASN A 332 -1.46 -22.07 19.98
N VAL A 333 -0.77 -21.06 20.52
CA VAL A 333 -0.22 -21.11 21.89
C VAL A 333 -1.32 -21.32 22.92
N ILE A 334 -2.44 -20.58 22.83
CA ILE A 334 -3.61 -20.77 23.71
C ILE A 334 -4.14 -22.19 23.56
N THR A 335 -4.31 -22.68 22.33
CA THR A 335 -4.81 -24.05 22.09
C THR A 335 -3.86 -25.10 22.69
N PHE A 336 -2.57 -24.97 22.50
CA PHE A 336 -1.58 -25.91 23.01
C PHE A 336 -1.48 -25.88 24.54
N SER A 337 -1.58 -24.72 25.15
CA SER A 337 -1.63 -24.58 26.60
C SER A 337 -2.85 -25.32 27.18
N ARG A 338 -4.04 -25.18 26.56
CA ARG A 338 -5.23 -25.91 26.99
C ARG A 338 -5.11 -27.42 26.82
N ILE A 339 -4.47 -27.88 25.72
CA ILE A 339 -4.18 -29.31 25.51
C ILE A 339 -3.25 -29.86 26.61
N LYS A 340 -2.19 -29.11 26.96
CA LYS A 340 -1.28 -29.46 28.06
C LYS A 340 -2.01 -29.53 29.40
N ASP A 341 -2.85 -28.56 29.73
CA ASP A 341 -3.66 -28.54 30.95
C ASP A 341 -4.53 -29.82 31.08
N GLU A 342 -5.13 -30.26 29.96
CA GLU A 342 -5.94 -31.47 29.96
C GLU A 342 -5.10 -32.77 30.08
N LEU A 343 -3.87 -32.79 29.54
CA LEU A 343 -2.92 -33.88 29.74
C LEU A 343 -2.48 -33.96 31.22
N TYR A 344 -2.19 -32.82 31.85
CA TYR A 344 -1.83 -32.80 33.30
C TYR A 344 -2.98 -33.21 34.22
N LYS A 345 -4.23 -33.21 33.73
CA LYS A 345 -5.37 -33.79 34.39
C LYS A 345 -5.50 -35.34 34.21
N GLY A 346 -4.52 -35.97 33.50
CA GLY A 346 -4.50 -37.42 33.27
C GLY A 346 -5.38 -37.90 32.12
N LYS A 347 -5.84 -36.99 31.22
CA LYS A 347 -6.61 -37.40 30.03
C LYS A 347 -5.69 -37.97 28.94
N SER A 348 -6.20 -38.91 28.15
CA SER A 348 -5.50 -39.38 26.95
C SER A 348 -5.29 -38.27 25.95
N LEU A 349 -4.27 -38.37 25.07
CA LEU A 349 -3.94 -37.35 24.09
C LEU A 349 -5.12 -36.96 23.19
N GLU A 350 -5.95 -37.94 22.77
CA GLU A 350 -7.13 -37.69 21.94
C GLU A 350 -8.20 -36.88 22.71
N HIS A 351 -8.48 -37.23 23.98
CA HIS A 351 -9.41 -36.48 24.80
C HIS A 351 -8.90 -35.11 25.20
N ALA A 352 -7.60 -34.98 25.53
CA ALA A 352 -6.96 -33.72 25.83
C ALA A 352 -6.98 -32.77 24.63
N PHE A 353 -6.71 -33.28 23.42
CA PHE A 353 -6.83 -32.55 22.19
C PHE A 353 -8.28 -32.02 21.94
N LYS A 354 -9.29 -32.90 22.09
CA LYS A 354 -10.69 -32.55 21.86
C LYS A 354 -11.16 -31.47 22.84
N GLU A 355 -10.90 -31.65 24.13
CA GLU A 355 -11.34 -30.70 25.16
C GLU A 355 -10.52 -29.40 25.13
N GLY A 356 -9.21 -29.48 24.95
CA GLY A 356 -8.33 -28.32 24.84
C GLY A 356 -8.67 -27.43 23.66
N THR A 357 -8.94 -28.03 22.48
CA THR A 357 -9.37 -27.27 21.29
C THR A 357 -10.77 -26.65 21.46
N LYS A 358 -11.67 -27.29 22.20
CA LYS A 358 -13.01 -26.77 22.49
C LYS A 358 -12.92 -25.59 23.47
N SER A 359 -12.17 -25.74 24.56
CA SER A 359 -12.06 -24.69 25.59
C SER A 359 -11.26 -23.46 25.15
N SER A 360 -10.35 -23.61 24.21
CA SER A 360 -9.58 -22.48 23.63
C SER A 360 -10.40 -21.64 22.64
N LEU A 361 -11.47 -22.20 22.05
CA LEU A 361 -12.20 -21.57 20.95
C LEU A 361 -12.82 -20.23 21.34
N SER A 362 -13.49 -20.16 22.48
CA SER A 362 -14.13 -18.93 22.96
C SER A 362 -13.11 -17.80 23.11
N ALA A 363 -12.00 -18.07 23.83
CA ALA A 363 -10.98 -17.05 24.04
C ALA A 363 -10.37 -16.53 22.73
N ILE A 364 -10.14 -17.42 21.74
CA ILE A 364 -9.60 -17.05 20.44
C ILE A 364 -10.63 -16.23 19.65
N LEU A 365 -11.91 -16.61 19.67
CA LEU A 365 -12.97 -15.88 18.99
C LEU A 365 -13.15 -14.50 19.58
N ASP A 366 -13.23 -14.38 20.91
CA ASP A 366 -13.46 -13.13 21.62
C ASP A 366 -12.32 -12.12 21.34
N SER A 367 -11.07 -12.58 21.42
CA SER A 367 -9.89 -11.76 21.12
C SER A 367 -9.88 -11.26 19.67
N ASN A 368 -10.10 -12.15 18.70
CA ASN A 368 -10.08 -11.78 17.28
C ASN A 368 -11.28 -10.91 16.89
N LEU A 369 -12.46 -11.15 17.47
CA LEU A 369 -13.66 -10.33 17.24
C LEU A 369 -13.44 -8.89 17.73
N THR A 370 -12.83 -8.72 18.91
CA THR A 370 -12.48 -7.39 19.43
C THR A 370 -11.52 -6.65 18.49
N THR A 371 -10.47 -7.34 18.03
CA THR A 371 -9.52 -6.75 17.06
C THR A 371 -10.20 -6.42 15.74
N LEU A 372 -11.06 -7.29 15.23
CA LEU A 372 -11.82 -7.05 13.99
C LEU A 372 -12.72 -5.83 14.11
N LEU A 373 -13.40 -5.66 15.24
CA LEU A 373 -14.27 -4.50 15.49
C LEU A 373 -13.46 -3.18 15.46
N VAL A 374 -12.31 -3.14 16.13
CA VAL A 374 -11.40 -1.99 16.09
C VAL A 374 -10.92 -1.73 14.67
N ALA A 375 -10.52 -2.77 13.94
CA ALA A 375 -10.06 -2.64 12.56
C ALA A 375 -11.16 -2.09 11.62
N ILE A 376 -12.42 -2.52 11.79
CA ILE A 376 -13.56 -1.99 11.02
C ILE A 376 -13.78 -0.51 11.33
N ILE A 377 -13.73 -0.09 12.59
CA ILE A 377 -13.84 1.31 12.98
C ILE A 377 -12.73 2.14 12.32
N MET A 378 -11.48 1.66 12.38
CA MET A 378 -10.34 2.32 11.73
C MET A 378 -10.49 2.37 10.21
N PHE A 379 -11.10 1.37 9.59
CA PHE A 379 -11.36 1.37 8.14
C PHE A 379 -12.43 2.38 7.73
N VAL A 380 -13.49 2.53 8.53
CA VAL A 380 -14.62 3.43 8.22
C VAL A 380 -14.25 4.89 8.45
N TYR A 381 -13.57 5.20 9.56
CA TYR A 381 -13.26 6.56 10.00
C TYR A 381 -11.82 6.98 9.72
N GLY A 382 -10.92 6.04 9.43
CA GLY A 382 -9.52 6.32 9.13
C GLY A 382 -9.33 6.87 7.72
N GLU A 383 -8.28 7.66 7.57
CA GLU A 383 -7.85 8.22 6.28
C GLU A 383 -6.49 7.63 5.89
N SER A 384 -6.22 7.60 4.58
CA SER A 384 -4.90 7.27 4.02
C SER A 384 -4.22 6.06 4.68
N SER A 385 -3.10 6.25 5.33
CA SER A 385 -2.27 5.21 5.96
C SER A 385 -3.01 4.39 7.03
N VAL A 386 -3.92 5.02 7.79
CA VAL A 386 -4.74 4.33 8.81
C VAL A 386 -5.71 3.34 8.16
N LYS A 387 -6.30 3.72 7.04
CA LYS A 387 -7.21 2.85 6.28
C LYS A 387 -6.46 1.67 5.67
N GLY A 388 -5.24 1.89 5.14
CA GLY A 388 -4.37 0.83 4.66
C GLY A 388 -3.99 -0.17 5.76
N PHE A 389 -3.57 0.32 6.94
CA PHE A 389 -3.33 -0.50 8.12
C PHE A 389 -4.57 -1.34 8.50
N ALA A 390 -5.73 -0.71 8.58
CA ALA A 390 -6.99 -1.37 8.94
C ALA A 390 -7.39 -2.46 7.94
N THR A 391 -7.21 -2.22 6.65
CA THR A 391 -7.48 -3.20 5.59
C THR A 391 -6.66 -4.46 5.79
N VAL A 392 -5.34 -4.32 5.96
CA VAL A 392 -4.45 -5.46 6.23
C VAL A 392 -4.85 -6.17 7.53
N LEU A 393 -5.20 -5.42 8.57
CA LEU A 393 -5.61 -6.00 9.86
C LEU A 393 -6.90 -6.82 9.75
N ILE A 394 -7.90 -6.36 9.00
CA ILE A 394 -9.14 -7.11 8.73
C ILE A 394 -8.82 -8.43 8.02
N ILE A 395 -7.99 -8.38 6.98
CA ILE A 395 -7.58 -9.57 6.23
C ILE A 395 -6.82 -10.54 7.12
N THR A 396 -5.84 -10.06 7.89
CA THR A 396 -5.02 -10.90 8.76
C THR A 396 -5.86 -11.59 9.83
N VAL A 397 -6.82 -10.91 10.44
CA VAL A 397 -7.76 -11.51 11.42
C VAL A 397 -8.64 -12.57 10.76
N ALA A 398 -9.23 -12.28 9.60
CA ALA A 398 -10.08 -13.23 8.88
C ALA A 398 -9.30 -14.50 8.48
N VAL A 399 -8.10 -14.33 7.93
CA VAL A 399 -7.22 -15.44 7.57
C VAL A 399 -6.72 -16.20 8.79
N THR A 400 -6.45 -15.53 9.92
CA THR A 400 -6.10 -16.18 11.21
C THR A 400 -7.23 -17.12 11.68
N MET A 401 -8.46 -16.62 11.64
CA MET A 401 -9.63 -17.43 12.03
C MET A 401 -9.75 -18.69 11.16
N PHE A 402 -9.54 -18.55 9.86
CA PHE A 402 -9.60 -19.69 8.95
C PHE A 402 -8.42 -20.65 9.15
N THR A 403 -7.18 -20.16 9.16
CA THR A 403 -5.98 -21.01 9.17
C THR A 403 -5.73 -21.63 10.54
N MET A 404 -5.80 -20.85 11.61
CA MET A 404 -5.42 -21.33 12.95
C MET A 404 -6.55 -22.09 13.62
N VAL A 405 -7.81 -21.68 13.45
CA VAL A 405 -8.96 -22.36 14.06
C VAL A 405 -9.40 -23.58 13.25
N VAL A 406 -9.34 -23.52 11.91
CA VAL A 406 -9.82 -24.64 11.08
C VAL A 406 -8.67 -25.52 10.62
N ILE A 407 -7.72 -24.96 9.87
CA ILE A 407 -6.68 -25.78 9.19
C ILE A 407 -5.71 -26.39 10.20
N THR A 408 -5.17 -25.61 11.13
CA THR A 408 -4.21 -26.15 12.13
C THR A 408 -4.84 -27.25 12.98
N ARG A 409 -6.10 -27.07 13.42
CA ARG A 409 -6.81 -28.11 14.17
C ARG A 409 -7.09 -29.36 13.35
N LEU A 410 -7.43 -29.19 12.07
CA LEU A 410 -7.64 -30.32 11.17
C LEU A 410 -6.34 -31.11 10.99
N LEU A 411 -5.22 -30.45 10.75
CA LEU A 411 -3.90 -31.08 10.60
C LEU A 411 -3.50 -31.81 11.87
N LEU A 412 -3.58 -31.18 13.02
CA LEU A 412 -3.25 -31.83 14.30
C LEU A 412 -4.16 -33.03 14.59
N LYS A 413 -5.46 -32.91 14.30
CA LYS A 413 -6.42 -34.01 14.45
C LYS A 413 -6.04 -35.23 13.60
N LEU A 414 -5.55 -35.01 12.38
CA LEU A 414 -5.07 -36.11 11.53
C LEU A 414 -3.91 -36.86 12.19
N PHE A 415 -2.95 -36.16 12.79
CA PHE A 415 -1.83 -36.78 13.48
C PHE A 415 -2.24 -37.47 14.79
N VAL A 416 -3.10 -36.85 15.60
CA VAL A 416 -3.62 -37.45 16.84
C VAL A 416 -4.38 -38.75 16.54
N LYS A 417 -5.23 -38.77 15.50
CA LYS A 417 -5.97 -39.98 15.09
C LYS A 417 -5.07 -41.14 14.64
N THR A 418 -3.81 -40.90 14.29
CA THR A 418 -2.90 -42.03 13.99
C THR A 418 -2.58 -42.89 15.18
N GLY A 419 -2.80 -42.39 16.41
CA GLY A 419 -2.43 -43.01 17.67
C GLY A 419 -0.92 -43.26 17.84
N TYR A 420 -0.08 -42.65 17.02
CA TYR A 420 1.38 -42.81 17.11
C TYR A 420 1.99 -42.05 18.29
N PHE A 421 1.35 -40.94 18.68
CA PHE A 421 1.81 -40.05 19.73
C PHE A 421 1.20 -40.36 21.12
N ASP A 422 0.31 -41.36 21.25
CA ASP A 422 -0.38 -41.66 22.50
C ASP A 422 0.58 -41.91 23.67
N ASP A 423 1.65 -42.70 23.42
CA ASP A 423 2.72 -42.97 24.40
C ASP A 423 3.92 -42.00 24.24
N LYS A 424 3.82 -40.96 23.40
CA LYS A 424 4.91 -40.06 23.07
C LYS A 424 4.51 -38.59 23.16
N THR A 425 3.79 -38.25 24.21
CA THR A 425 3.29 -36.91 24.48
C THR A 425 4.40 -35.85 24.55
N ASN A 426 5.58 -36.26 25.05
CA ASN A 426 6.76 -35.39 25.05
C ASN A 426 7.22 -35.01 23.62
N LEU A 427 7.20 -35.96 22.69
CA LEU A 427 7.53 -35.68 21.28
C LEU A 427 6.45 -34.84 20.59
N PHE A 428 5.17 -35.02 20.98
CA PHE A 428 4.05 -34.32 20.38
C PHE A 428 3.96 -32.85 20.85
N ILE A 429 3.95 -32.61 22.17
CA ILE A 429 3.66 -31.30 22.75
C ILE A 429 4.51 -30.96 23.99
N ARG A 430 5.65 -31.67 24.16
CA ARG A 430 6.60 -31.46 25.28
C ARG A 430 5.98 -31.68 26.67
N VAL A 431 5.10 -32.67 26.83
CA VAL A 431 4.61 -33.14 28.12
C VAL A 431 5.17 -34.53 28.39
N LYS A 432 6.01 -34.68 29.42
CA LYS A 432 6.59 -35.97 29.77
C LYS A 432 5.51 -36.93 30.28
N GLY A 433 5.60 -38.25 29.94
CA GLY A 433 4.68 -39.26 30.42
C GLY A 433 4.59 -39.35 31.94
N GLU A 434 5.72 -39.09 32.64
CA GLU A 434 5.82 -39.04 34.10
C GLU A 434 5.01 -37.90 34.74
N ASP A 435 4.69 -36.88 33.95
CA ASP A 435 3.93 -35.69 34.41
C ASP A 435 2.41 -35.88 34.21
N ILE A 436 2.01 -36.95 33.53
CA ILE A 436 0.61 -37.28 33.30
C ILE A 436 0.15 -38.23 34.44
N PRO A 437 -0.71 -37.77 35.36
CA PRO A 437 -1.14 -38.62 36.48
C PRO A 437 -2.04 -39.79 36.01
N ASP A 438 -1.87 -40.92 36.60
CA ASP A 438 -2.73 -42.08 36.39
C ASP A 438 -3.97 -41.95 37.31
N ILE A 439 -5.10 -41.52 36.72
CA ILE A 439 -6.37 -41.34 37.45
C ILE A 439 -6.82 -42.65 38.11
N SER A 440 -6.49 -43.80 37.53
CA SER A 440 -6.88 -45.10 38.08
C SER A 440 -6.16 -45.43 39.41
N LYS A 441 -5.04 -44.76 39.69
CA LYS A 441 -4.24 -44.89 40.91
C LYS A 441 -4.45 -43.76 41.92
N ASN A 442 -5.46 -42.91 41.73
CA ASN A 442 -5.73 -41.73 42.57
C ASN A 442 -4.51 -40.78 42.70
N GLU A 443 -3.64 -40.70 41.68
CA GLU A 443 -2.55 -39.76 41.68
C GLU A 443 -3.07 -38.31 41.60
N LYS A 444 -2.44 -37.41 42.39
CA LYS A 444 -2.84 -36.00 42.40
C LYS A 444 -2.57 -35.35 41.05
N VAL A 445 -3.50 -34.53 40.57
CA VAL A 445 -3.32 -33.69 39.37
C VAL A 445 -2.07 -32.84 39.53
N LYS A 446 -1.14 -32.98 38.57
CA LYS A 446 0.06 -32.14 38.52
C LYS A 446 -0.29 -30.80 37.85
N VAL A 447 0.32 -29.74 38.34
CA VAL A 447 0.15 -28.38 37.83
C VAL A 447 1.47 -27.98 37.15
N GLU A 448 1.39 -27.25 36.07
CA GLU A 448 2.61 -26.71 35.40
C GLU A 448 3.57 -26.03 36.39
N PRO A 449 4.89 -26.17 36.21
CA PRO A 449 5.90 -25.68 37.19
C PRO A 449 5.74 -24.24 37.59
N PHE A 450 5.28 -23.37 36.68
CA PHE A 450 5.09 -21.94 36.92
C PHE A 450 3.80 -21.61 37.67
N LYS A 451 2.80 -22.50 37.75
CA LYS A 451 1.56 -22.26 38.50
C LYS A 451 1.75 -22.36 40.01
N ASN A 452 2.89 -22.84 40.51
CA ASN A 452 3.24 -22.91 41.92
C ASN A 452 3.78 -21.61 42.50
N ILE A 453 3.97 -20.55 41.70
CA ILE A 453 4.40 -19.27 42.21
C ILE A 453 3.20 -18.50 42.72
N ASP A 454 3.18 -18.26 44.04
CA ASP A 454 2.14 -17.46 44.69
C ASP A 454 2.42 -15.97 44.45
N PHE A 455 1.92 -15.44 43.33
CA PHE A 455 2.03 -14.03 42.98
C PHE A 455 1.31 -13.12 43.99
N LEU A 456 0.25 -13.60 44.64
CA LEU A 456 -0.53 -12.85 45.63
C LEU A 456 0.33 -12.50 46.86
N LYS A 457 1.23 -13.37 47.24
CA LYS A 457 2.18 -13.12 48.35
C LYS A 457 3.10 -11.92 48.06
N HIS A 458 3.36 -11.61 46.79
CA HIS A 458 4.26 -10.53 46.38
C HIS A 458 3.51 -9.28 45.86
N THR A 459 2.18 -9.22 45.98
CA THR A 459 1.35 -8.14 45.44
C THR A 459 1.80 -6.76 45.90
N LYS A 460 2.09 -6.59 47.19
CA LYS A 460 2.54 -5.29 47.71
C LYS A 460 3.85 -4.79 47.07
N LYS A 461 4.81 -5.70 46.81
CA LYS A 461 6.09 -5.36 46.15
C LYS A 461 5.87 -5.04 44.66
N LEU A 462 5.02 -5.79 43.99
CA LEU A 462 4.70 -5.58 42.58
C LEU A 462 3.95 -4.27 42.35
N VAL A 463 2.96 -3.97 43.20
CA VAL A 463 2.22 -2.70 43.15
C VAL A 463 3.12 -1.51 43.44
N SER A 464 4.00 -1.60 44.46
CA SER A 464 4.95 -0.51 44.75
C SER A 464 5.96 -0.27 43.63
N LEU A 465 6.44 -1.34 42.96
CA LEU A 465 7.28 -1.26 41.77
C LEU A 465 6.56 -0.60 40.60
N SER A 466 5.32 -1.00 40.34
CA SER A 466 4.50 -0.40 39.29
C SER A 466 4.25 1.08 39.51
N LEU A 467 3.90 1.48 40.76
CA LEU A 467 3.74 2.87 41.16
C LEU A 467 5.04 3.67 40.99
N ALA A 468 6.19 3.09 41.38
CA ALA A 468 7.48 3.74 41.20
C ALA A 468 7.81 3.99 39.72
N ILE A 469 7.52 3.04 38.82
CA ILE A 469 7.71 3.20 37.37
C ILE A 469 6.77 4.28 36.81
N ILE A 470 5.50 4.31 37.24
CA ILE A 470 4.55 5.35 36.83
C ILE A 470 5.00 6.73 37.29
N CYS A 471 5.45 6.87 38.58
CA CYS A 471 5.96 8.13 39.09
C CYS A 471 7.23 8.60 38.35
N LEU A 472 8.15 7.69 38.04
CA LEU A 472 9.31 7.99 37.20
C LEU A 472 8.88 8.47 35.80
N GLY A 473 7.92 7.79 35.14
CA GLY A 473 7.39 8.22 33.88
C GLY A 473 6.79 9.62 33.93
N LEU A 474 5.99 9.92 34.96
CA LEU A 474 5.40 11.25 35.18
C LEU A 474 6.45 12.34 35.43
N VAL A 475 7.54 12.02 36.13
CA VAL A 475 8.65 12.96 36.38
C VAL A 475 9.38 13.27 35.06
N PHE A 476 9.68 12.26 34.25
CA PHE A 476 10.28 12.48 32.92
C PHE A 476 9.36 13.28 32.00
N PHE A 477 8.07 12.94 31.98
CA PHE A 477 7.08 13.68 31.21
C PHE A 477 6.94 15.14 31.64
N GLY A 478 6.98 15.42 32.96
CA GLY A 478 6.91 16.77 33.47
C GLY A 478 8.19 17.59 33.27
N LYS A 479 9.36 16.93 33.07
CA LYS A 479 10.65 17.59 32.89
C LYS A 479 10.97 17.90 31.43
N ASP A 480 10.60 17.03 30.50
CA ASP A 480 10.98 17.14 29.08
C ASP A 480 9.81 17.58 28.19
N GLY A 481 8.58 17.58 28.68
CA GLY A 481 7.39 17.93 27.89
C GLY A 481 7.11 16.94 26.74
N LEU A 482 6.07 17.20 25.97
CA LEU A 482 5.87 16.65 24.62
C LEU A 482 6.60 17.60 23.65
N ASN A 483 7.90 17.39 23.44
CA ASN A 483 8.62 17.99 22.31
C ASN A 483 8.58 17.06 21.13
#